data_c9228c6655fe2468f7aada816d8eb393
#
_entry.id   c9228c6655fe2468f7aada816d8eb393
#
_cell.length_a   1.000
_cell.length_b   1.000
_cell.length_c   1.000
_cell.angle_alpha   90.00
_cell.angle_beta   90.00
_cell.angle_gamma   90.00
#
_symmetry.space_group_name_H-M   'P 1'
#
loop_
_entity.id
_entity.type
_entity.pdbx_description
1 polymer ?
#
loop_
_entity_poly.entity_id
_entity_poly.type
_entity_poly.pdbx_seq_one_letter_code
_entity_poly.pdbx_strand_id
1 'polypeptide(L)'
;TLSRGMVELIKVTVPEKSIVANKRISQIDILKNKVRICSVERGSEVYIPNGDFVIQSGDKISIVSKSETAAKFFRKVNVIIGRSRDVILLGGGKISFYLAQRLIKSGTNVKIIEKNPIRCKELAELLPEAVIINGDCMDQDLLLSEGIDHADGVAALMDFDEENILISLYIKGVSKAKIITKVNNTSFDNIVEQLNLECVINPKNISGEYIASYIRAMQNSLGSNVETLYRLNEDRVEALEFNAKNSSKLVGIPISKLNLKDNLQIICINRKGRIILPVGSDSIMTDDLVIVITKHKGLSDLDDILD
;
A
#
# COMPACT_ATOMS: atom_id res chain seq x y z
N THR A 1 5.83 1.50 -1.86
CA THR A 1 6.91 2.46 -1.50
C THR A 1 7.11 3.41 -2.65
N LEU A 2 7.32 4.70 -2.36
CA LEU A 2 7.57 5.80 -3.29
C LEU A 2 9.04 6.25 -3.18
N SER A 3 9.52 7.02 -4.16
CA SER A 3 10.88 7.60 -4.14
C SER A 3 11.96 6.55 -3.87
N ARG A 4 12.02 5.50 -4.69
CA ARG A 4 13.00 4.42 -4.60
C ARG A 4 13.03 3.71 -3.23
N GLY A 5 11.87 3.58 -2.59
CA GLY A 5 11.74 2.90 -1.30
C GLY A 5 11.97 3.75 -0.05
N MET A 6 12.26 5.04 -0.20
CA MET A 6 12.52 5.95 0.92
C MET A 6 11.26 6.45 1.63
N VAL A 7 10.10 6.31 0.98
CA VAL A 7 8.82 6.78 1.49
C VAL A 7 7.80 5.65 1.42
N GLU A 8 7.10 5.41 2.51
CA GLU A 8 6.03 4.43 2.58
C GLU A 8 4.68 5.09 2.37
N LEU A 9 3.87 4.50 1.50
CA LEU A 9 2.45 4.77 1.39
C LEU A 9 1.70 3.65 2.10
N ILE A 10 0.96 4.01 3.14
CA ILE A 10 0.26 3.04 3.99
C ILE A 10 -1.21 3.42 4.05
N LYS A 11 -2.09 2.45 3.81
CA LYS A 11 -3.54 2.60 3.90
C LYS A 11 -4.04 1.99 5.19
N VAL A 12 -4.87 2.74 5.93
CA VAL A 12 -5.46 2.29 7.19
C VAL A 12 -6.90 2.77 7.33
N THR A 13 -7.71 1.96 7.99
CA THR A 13 -9.07 2.36 8.37
C THR A 13 -9.03 3.10 9.72
N VAL A 14 -9.72 4.21 9.82
CA VAL A 14 -9.83 5.02 11.05
C VAL A 14 -10.79 4.34 12.01
N PRO A 15 -10.31 3.85 13.18
CA PRO A 15 -11.19 3.23 14.17
C PRO A 15 -12.17 4.23 14.81
N GLU A 16 -13.30 3.77 15.31
CA GLU A 16 -14.30 4.60 15.98
C GLU A 16 -13.73 5.43 17.15
N LYS A 17 -12.85 4.83 17.93
CA LYS A 17 -12.21 5.47 19.08
C LYS A 17 -10.87 6.13 18.76
N SER A 18 -10.61 6.41 17.48
CA SER A 18 -9.36 7.05 17.08
C SER A 18 -9.35 8.52 17.47
N ILE A 19 -8.19 8.99 17.96
CA ILE A 19 -7.99 10.42 18.30
C ILE A 19 -8.04 11.36 17.08
N VAL A 20 -8.00 10.81 15.86
CA VAL A 20 -8.09 11.58 14.61
C VAL A 20 -9.51 11.62 14.05
N ALA A 21 -10.42 10.76 14.54
CA ALA A 21 -11.81 10.76 14.11
C ALA A 21 -12.53 12.06 14.51
N ASN A 22 -13.34 12.59 13.60
CA ASN A 22 -14.12 13.83 13.74
C ASN A 22 -13.26 15.10 13.96
N LYS A 23 -11.99 15.07 13.50
CA LYS A 23 -11.10 16.24 13.57
C LYS A 23 -10.71 16.71 12.17
N ARG A 24 -10.48 18.03 12.05
CA ARG A 24 -9.84 18.60 10.86
C ARG A 24 -8.37 18.19 10.81
N ILE A 25 -7.85 17.91 9.63
CA ILE A 25 -6.45 17.52 9.44
C ILE A 25 -5.50 18.57 10.03
N SER A 26 -5.80 19.87 9.86
CA SER A 26 -5.02 20.98 10.42
C SER A 26 -4.94 21.01 11.95
N GLN A 27 -5.90 20.38 12.63
CA GLN A 27 -5.97 20.31 14.09
C GLN A 27 -5.25 19.08 14.68
N ILE A 28 -4.73 18.19 13.82
CA ILE A 28 -4.08 16.96 14.25
C ILE A 28 -2.58 17.20 14.38
N ASP A 29 -2.12 17.59 15.56
CA ASP A 29 -0.69 17.91 15.82
C ASP A 29 0.28 16.77 15.50
N ILE A 30 -0.16 15.51 15.62
CA ILE A 30 0.64 14.31 15.34
C ILE A 30 1.08 14.25 13.88
N LEU A 31 0.33 14.88 12.97
CA LEU A 31 0.63 14.91 11.54
C LEU A 31 1.71 15.94 11.19
N LYS A 32 1.95 16.94 12.05
CA LYS A 32 2.87 18.04 11.74
C LYS A 32 4.27 17.52 11.37
N ASN A 33 4.64 17.70 10.11
CA ASN A 33 5.96 17.39 9.53
C ASN A 33 6.43 15.93 9.61
N LYS A 34 5.57 14.99 10.00
CA LYS A 34 5.96 13.58 10.19
C LYS A 34 5.16 12.61 9.32
N VAL A 35 3.91 12.95 9.03
CA VAL A 35 2.99 12.14 8.26
C VAL A 35 2.13 13.07 7.40
N ARG A 36 1.87 12.67 6.16
CA ARG A 36 0.96 13.38 5.25
C ARG A 36 -0.19 12.46 4.87
N ILE A 37 -1.42 12.91 5.04
CA ILE A 37 -2.60 12.22 4.51
C ILE A 37 -2.74 12.62 3.05
N CYS A 38 -2.73 11.62 2.16
CA CYS A 38 -2.68 11.79 0.72
C CYS A 38 -4.05 11.60 0.07
N SER A 39 -4.81 10.62 0.56
CA SER A 39 -6.17 10.36 0.10
C SER A 39 -7.02 9.84 1.25
N VAL A 40 -8.32 10.04 1.14
CA VAL A 40 -9.34 9.53 2.05
C VAL A 40 -10.42 8.86 1.21
N GLU A 41 -10.72 7.60 1.49
CA GLU A 41 -11.86 6.89 0.94
C GLU A 41 -12.97 6.87 1.98
N ARG A 42 -14.15 7.30 1.56
CA ARG A 42 -15.37 7.30 2.37
C ARG A 42 -16.50 6.72 1.53
N GLY A 43 -16.92 5.50 1.84
CA GLY A 43 -17.81 4.74 0.96
C GLY A 43 -17.18 4.52 -0.41
N SER A 44 -17.88 4.90 -1.48
CA SER A 44 -17.41 4.84 -2.86
C SER A 44 -16.59 6.05 -3.30
N GLU A 45 -16.54 7.11 -2.49
CA GLU A 45 -15.86 8.35 -2.84
C GLU A 45 -14.41 8.39 -2.39
N VAL A 46 -13.54 8.99 -3.20
CA VAL A 46 -12.14 9.24 -2.86
C VAL A 46 -11.89 10.74 -2.85
N TYR A 47 -11.23 11.23 -1.81
CA TYR A 47 -10.89 12.64 -1.63
C TYR A 47 -9.38 12.82 -1.57
N ILE A 48 -8.86 13.91 -2.13
CA ILE A 48 -7.52 14.43 -1.84
C ILE A 48 -7.71 15.55 -0.81
N PRO A 49 -7.41 15.29 0.47
CA PRO A 49 -7.82 16.18 1.53
C PRO A 49 -6.89 17.40 1.64
N ASN A 50 -7.45 18.54 1.97
CA ASN A 50 -6.73 19.72 2.45
C ASN A 50 -6.75 19.78 4.00
N GLY A 51 -6.19 20.86 4.57
CA GLY A 51 -6.13 21.05 6.02
C GLY A 51 -7.49 21.13 6.72
N ASP A 52 -8.53 21.57 6.01
CA ASP A 52 -9.89 21.74 6.57
C ASP A 52 -10.75 20.47 6.47
N PHE A 53 -10.26 19.45 5.77
CA PHE A 53 -10.96 18.19 5.64
C PHE A 53 -11.14 17.52 7.02
N VAL A 54 -12.37 17.08 7.31
CA VAL A 54 -12.70 16.37 8.54
C VAL A 54 -12.66 14.88 8.33
N ILE A 55 -11.76 14.20 9.04
CA ILE A 55 -11.66 12.73 9.04
C ILE A 55 -12.83 12.16 9.85
N GLN A 56 -13.46 11.10 9.36
CA GLN A 56 -14.52 10.38 10.05
C GLN A 56 -14.08 8.97 10.43
N SER A 57 -14.75 8.40 11.41
CA SER A 57 -14.64 6.97 11.72
C SER A 57 -15.06 6.15 10.49
N GLY A 58 -14.35 5.07 10.22
CA GLY A 58 -14.58 4.22 9.05
C GLY A 58 -13.90 4.70 7.76
N ASP A 59 -13.37 5.94 7.72
CA ASP A 59 -12.58 6.42 6.59
C ASP A 59 -11.35 5.51 6.38
N LYS A 60 -11.06 5.16 5.14
CA LYS A 60 -9.78 4.54 4.77
C LYS A 60 -8.83 5.64 4.35
N ILE A 61 -7.86 5.97 5.18
CA ILE A 61 -6.88 7.02 4.91
C ILE A 61 -5.58 6.42 4.36
N SER A 62 -5.08 7.01 3.28
CA SER A 62 -3.74 6.70 2.78
C SER A 62 -2.78 7.76 3.29
N ILE A 63 -1.71 7.33 3.93
CA ILE A 63 -0.72 8.21 4.51
C ILE A 63 0.65 8.00 3.88
N VAL A 64 1.41 9.08 3.78
CA VAL A 64 2.83 9.06 3.43
C VAL A 64 3.66 9.45 4.64
N SER A 65 4.66 8.65 4.94
CA SER A 65 5.63 8.93 6.00
C SER A 65 6.97 8.28 5.73
N LYS A 66 7.98 8.67 6.51
CA LYS A 66 9.22 7.90 6.61
C LYS A 66 8.93 6.62 7.41
N SER A 67 9.55 5.50 7.03
CA SER A 67 9.32 4.17 7.62
C SER A 67 9.34 4.17 9.16
N GLU A 68 10.35 4.80 9.76
CA GLU A 68 10.49 4.88 11.23
C GLU A 68 9.37 5.66 11.92
N THR A 69 8.72 6.58 11.20
CA THR A 69 7.72 7.50 11.74
C THR A 69 6.31 6.91 11.67
N ALA A 70 6.04 6.08 10.67
CA ALA A 70 4.76 5.43 10.47
C ALA A 70 4.33 4.62 11.70
N ALA A 71 5.20 3.77 12.22
CA ALA A 71 4.89 2.93 13.38
C ALA A 71 4.53 3.75 14.65
N LYS A 72 5.22 4.89 14.86
CA LYS A 72 4.93 5.80 15.97
C LYS A 72 3.59 6.51 15.80
N PHE A 73 3.25 6.89 14.57
CA PHE A 73 1.96 7.48 14.24
C PHE A 73 0.82 6.51 14.53
N PHE A 74 0.90 5.28 14.03
CA PHE A 74 -0.16 4.28 14.17
C PHE A 74 -0.46 3.93 15.63
N ARG A 75 0.57 3.79 16.47
CA ARG A 75 0.38 3.57 17.90
C ARG A 75 -0.41 4.72 18.55
N LYS A 76 -0.15 5.97 18.15
CA LYS A 76 -0.83 7.15 18.72
C LYS A 76 -2.26 7.30 18.25
N VAL A 77 -2.60 6.87 17.04
CA VAL A 77 -3.98 6.93 16.51
C VAL A 77 -4.81 5.70 16.87
N ASN A 78 -4.30 4.84 17.77
CA ASN A 78 -4.93 3.57 18.17
C ASN A 78 -5.13 2.59 17.00
N VAL A 79 -4.41 2.74 15.91
CA VAL A 79 -4.31 1.71 14.88
C VAL A 79 -3.22 0.76 15.35
N ILE A 80 -3.62 -0.38 15.87
CA ILE A 80 -2.70 -1.44 16.27
C ILE A 80 -2.15 -2.08 14.99
N ILE A 81 -1.02 -1.59 14.52
CA ILE A 81 -0.19 -2.36 13.59
C ILE A 81 0.65 -3.29 14.49
N GLY A 82 0.04 -4.39 14.90
CA GLY A 82 0.79 -5.50 15.47
C GLY A 82 1.80 -5.96 14.43
N ARG A 83 3.05 -6.18 14.82
CA ARG A 83 4.00 -6.90 13.97
C ARG A 83 3.45 -8.32 13.83
N SER A 84 3.09 -8.70 12.62
CA SER A 84 2.68 -10.09 12.37
C SER A 84 3.87 -10.99 12.68
N ARG A 85 3.75 -11.79 13.74
CA ARG A 85 4.79 -12.73 14.17
C ARG A 85 4.56 -14.09 13.55
N ASP A 86 3.31 -14.49 13.44
CA ASP A 86 2.89 -15.80 12.98
C ASP A 86 2.03 -15.65 11.71
N VAL A 87 2.56 -16.12 10.60
CA VAL A 87 1.91 -16.02 9.28
C VAL A 87 1.75 -17.41 8.68
N ILE A 88 0.53 -17.68 8.20
CA ILE A 88 0.20 -18.92 7.51
C ILE A 88 -0.02 -18.62 6.02
N LEU A 89 0.69 -19.34 5.16
CA LEU A 89 0.57 -19.29 3.71
C LEU A 89 -0.17 -20.53 3.21
N LEU A 90 -1.28 -20.34 2.53
CA LEU A 90 -2.08 -21.40 1.96
C LEU A 90 -1.70 -21.60 0.48
N GLY A 91 -1.11 -22.76 0.18
CA GLY A 91 -0.49 -23.08 -1.10
C GLY A 91 1.02 -22.80 -1.12
N GLY A 92 1.80 -23.78 -1.58
CA GLY A 92 3.27 -23.77 -1.63
C GLY A 92 3.88 -23.32 -2.96
N GLY A 93 3.15 -22.50 -3.74
CA GLY A 93 3.57 -22.01 -5.04
C GLY A 93 4.78 -21.07 -5.00
N LYS A 94 5.16 -20.54 -6.18
CA LYS A 94 6.31 -19.62 -6.30
C LYS A 94 6.13 -18.35 -5.47
N ILE A 95 4.92 -17.79 -5.43
CA ILE A 95 4.64 -16.57 -4.65
C ILE A 95 4.86 -16.85 -3.16
N SER A 96 4.34 -17.97 -2.65
CA SER A 96 4.52 -18.38 -1.25
C SER A 96 5.99 -18.56 -0.89
N PHE A 97 6.77 -19.17 -1.77
CA PHE A 97 8.20 -19.35 -1.58
C PHE A 97 8.93 -18.01 -1.39
N TYR A 98 8.78 -17.07 -2.34
CA TYR A 98 9.45 -15.78 -2.26
C TYR A 98 8.93 -14.91 -1.09
N LEU A 99 7.64 -15.00 -0.79
CA LEU A 99 7.06 -14.30 0.36
C LEU A 99 7.62 -14.84 1.67
N ALA A 100 7.66 -16.17 1.82
CA ALA A 100 8.23 -16.84 3.00
C ALA A 100 9.68 -16.41 3.25
N GLN A 101 10.53 -16.42 2.22
CA GLN A 101 11.91 -15.95 2.34
C GLN A 101 12.02 -14.53 2.90
N ARG A 102 11.14 -13.62 2.45
CA ARG A 102 11.14 -12.22 2.92
C ARG A 102 10.63 -12.09 4.35
N LEU A 103 9.57 -12.83 4.69
CA LEU A 103 8.99 -12.83 6.02
C LEU A 103 9.97 -13.39 7.07
N ILE A 104 10.61 -14.52 6.77
CA ILE A 104 11.62 -15.13 7.61
C ILE A 104 12.78 -14.17 7.86
N LYS A 105 13.32 -13.53 6.82
CA LYS A 105 14.36 -12.51 6.96
C LYS A 105 13.97 -11.33 7.84
N SER A 106 12.67 -11.03 7.94
CA SER A 106 12.15 -9.99 8.84
C SER A 106 11.85 -10.49 10.25
N GLY A 107 12.14 -11.77 10.55
CA GLY A 107 11.92 -12.40 11.85
C GLY A 107 10.47 -12.77 12.11
N THR A 108 9.72 -13.14 11.05
CA THR A 108 8.35 -13.65 11.11
C THR A 108 8.38 -15.17 11.05
N ASN A 109 7.63 -15.83 11.91
CA ASN A 109 7.40 -17.27 11.85
C ASN A 109 6.48 -17.57 10.67
N VAL A 110 6.87 -18.48 9.81
CA VAL A 110 6.08 -18.81 8.60
C VAL A 110 5.71 -20.29 8.62
N LYS A 111 4.43 -20.55 8.43
CA LYS A 111 3.89 -21.88 8.19
C LYS A 111 3.32 -21.91 6.77
N ILE A 112 3.60 -22.96 5.99
CA ILE A 112 3.08 -23.17 4.65
C ILE A 112 2.28 -24.45 4.64
N ILE A 113 1.04 -24.40 4.22
CA ILE A 113 0.19 -25.57 4.01
C ILE A 113 0.13 -25.84 2.52
N GLU A 114 0.53 -27.04 2.10
CA GLU A 114 0.67 -27.44 0.70
C GLU A 114 0.16 -28.88 0.51
N LYS A 115 -0.65 -29.08 -0.51
CA LYS A 115 -1.27 -30.38 -0.79
C LYS A 115 -0.32 -31.38 -1.44
N ASN A 116 0.60 -30.89 -2.26
CA ASN A 116 1.53 -31.76 -3.01
C ASN A 116 2.71 -32.18 -2.10
N PRO A 117 2.86 -33.48 -1.80
CA PRO A 117 3.92 -33.95 -0.90
C PRO A 117 5.32 -33.79 -1.49
N ILE A 118 5.48 -33.80 -2.81
CA ILE A 118 6.77 -33.56 -3.46
C ILE A 118 7.16 -32.10 -3.25
N ARG A 119 6.20 -31.16 -3.45
CA ARG A 119 6.43 -29.75 -3.22
C ARG A 119 6.73 -29.44 -1.76
N CYS A 120 6.09 -30.12 -0.82
CA CYS A 120 6.38 -29.99 0.60
C CYS A 120 7.85 -30.33 0.92
N LYS A 121 8.38 -31.42 0.34
CA LYS A 121 9.79 -31.79 0.53
C LYS A 121 10.74 -30.73 -0.02
N GLU A 122 10.49 -30.26 -1.25
CA GLU A 122 11.28 -29.16 -1.86
C GLU A 122 11.29 -27.90 -0.99
N LEU A 123 10.10 -27.50 -0.49
CA LEU A 123 9.97 -26.31 0.36
C LEU A 123 10.70 -26.49 1.68
N ALA A 124 10.65 -27.67 2.31
CA ALA A 124 11.34 -27.95 3.56
C ALA A 124 12.88 -27.87 3.41
N GLU A 125 13.41 -28.29 2.25
CA GLU A 125 14.84 -28.14 1.95
C GLU A 125 15.24 -26.68 1.68
N LEU A 126 14.40 -25.94 0.95
CA LEU A 126 14.68 -24.56 0.53
C LEU A 126 14.39 -23.50 1.62
N LEU A 127 13.53 -23.82 2.58
CA LEU A 127 13.07 -22.93 3.65
C LEU A 127 13.15 -23.64 5.01
N PRO A 128 14.36 -23.95 5.50
CA PRO A 128 14.52 -24.77 6.74
C PRO A 128 13.97 -24.07 8.00
N GLU A 129 13.75 -22.76 7.95
CA GLU A 129 13.16 -21.99 9.06
C GLU A 129 11.62 -21.92 9.00
N ALA A 130 10.99 -22.39 7.91
CA ALA A 130 9.55 -22.44 7.78
C ALA A 130 9.00 -23.79 8.25
N VAL A 131 7.80 -23.79 8.81
CA VAL A 131 7.06 -25.01 9.10
C VAL A 131 6.24 -25.38 7.85
N ILE A 132 6.52 -26.58 7.30
CA ILE A 132 5.81 -27.06 6.09
C ILE A 132 4.83 -28.16 6.50
N ILE A 133 3.57 -27.96 6.21
CA ILE A 133 2.48 -28.90 6.49
C ILE A 133 1.98 -29.48 5.16
N ASN A 134 2.00 -30.80 5.05
CA ASN A 134 1.39 -31.48 3.93
C ASN A 134 -0.11 -31.70 4.20
N GLY A 135 -0.97 -30.94 3.52
CA GLY A 135 -2.40 -31.02 3.72
C GLY A 135 -3.19 -30.16 2.74
N ASP A 136 -4.50 -30.40 2.70
CA ASP A 136 -5.42 -29.62 1.87
C ASP A 136 -5.80 -28.31 2.56
N CYS A 137 -5.55 -27.18 1.91
CA CYS A 137 -5.90 -25.86 2.44
C CYS A 137 -7.41 -25.64 2.58
N MET A 138 -8.26 -26.49 1.97
CA MET A 138 -9.71 -26.43 2.11
C MET A 138 -10.23 -27.26 3.29
N ASP A 139 -9.38 -28.03 3.95
CA ASP A 139 -9.71 -28.78 5.15
C ASP A 139 -9.72 -27.87 6.38
N GLN A 140 -10.93 -27.56 6.85
CA GLN A 140 -11.15 -26.63 7.97
C GLN A 140 -10.61 -27.18 9.30
N ASP A 141 -10.69 -28.49 9.53
CA ASP A 141 -10.20 -29.13 10.75
C ASP A 141 -8.67 -29.08 10.79
N LEU A 142 -8.03 -29.32 9.66
CA LEU A 142 -6.59 -29.13 9.52
C LEU A 142 -6.20 -27.68 9.82
N LEU A 143 -6.88 -26.70 9.23
CA LEU A 143 -6.56 -25.29 9.43
C LEU A 143 -6.66 -24.89 10.91
N LEU A 144 -7.70 -25.34 11.60
CA LEU A 144 -7.89 -25.09 13.03
C LEU A 144 -6.80 -25.75 13.86
N SER A 145 -6.46 -27.01 13.57
CA SER A 145 -5.38 -27.73 14.27
C SER A 145 -4.01 -27.07 14.07
N GLU A 146 -3.81 -26.40 12.93
CA GLU A 146 -2.60 -25.66 12.61
C GLU A 146 -2.60 -24.21 13.12
N GLY A 147 -3.67 -23.78 13.81
CA GLY A 147 -3.74 -22.53 14.53
C GLY A 147 -4.14 -21.32 13.66
N ILE A 148 -4.99 -21.54 12.64
CA ILE A 148 -5.47 -20.47 11.76
C ILE A 148 -6.23 -19.38 12.52
N ASP A 149 -6.89 -19.72 13.62
CA ASP A 149 -7.66 -18.84 14.50
C ASP A 149 -6.78 -17.93 15.36
N HIS A 150 -5.50 -18.28 15.51
CA HIS A 150 -4.52 -17.52 16.30
C HIS A 150 -3.45 -16.83 15.44
N ALA A 151 -3.42 -17.07 14.13
CA ALA A 151 -2.47 -16.44 13.23
C ALA A 151 -2.64 -14.91 13.20
N ASP A 152 -1.53 -14.18 13.08
CA ASP A 152 -1.54 -12.72 12.89
C ASP A 152 -1.86 -12.35 11.44
N GLY A 153 -1.46 -13.20 10.50
CA GLY A 153 -1.70 -13.01 9.08
C GLY A 153 -1.86 -14.31 8.32
N VAL A 154 -2.73 -14.28 7.31
CA VAL A 154 -2.94 -15.41 6.42
C VAL A 154 -2.91 -14.93 4.97
N ALA A 155 -2.24 -15.67 4.10
CA ALA A 155 -2.26 -15.40 2.67
C ALA A 155 -2.76 -16.63 1.90
N ALA A 156 -3.91 -16.49 1.25
CA ALA A 156 -4.48 -17.49 0.36
C ALA A 156 -3.86 -17.33 -1.04
N LEU A 157 -2.94 -18.25 -1.39
CA LEU A 157 -2.08 -18.18 -2.56
C LEU A 157 -2.17 -19.44 -3.44
N MET A 158 -3.24 -20.21 -3.31
CA MET A 158 -3.52 -21.42 -4.11
C MET A 158 -3.74 -21.05 -5.59
N ASP A 159 -3.76 -22.04 -6.45
CA ASP A 159 -3.85 -21.82 -7.89
C ASP A 159 -5.24 -21.35 -8.35
N PHE A 160 -6.30 -21.79 -7.69
CA PHE A 160 -7.68 -21.45 -8.03
C PHE A 160 -8.19 -20.24 -7.23
N ASP A 161 -8.72 -19.26 -7.95
CA ASP A 161 -9.21 -18.00 -7.37
C ASP A 161 -10.43 -18.25 -6.48
N GLU A 162 -11.31 -19.17 -6.87
CA GLU A 162 -12.50 -19.57 -6.13
C GLU A 162 -12.14 -20.16 -4.76
N GLU A 163 -11.12 -21.01 -4.72
CA GLU A 163 -10.62 -21.59 -3.47
C GLU A 163 -10.03 -20.50 -2.56
N ASN A 164 -9.25 -19.58 -3.14
CA ASN A 164 -8.68 -18.45 -2.39
C ASN A 164 -9.76 -17.55 -1.79
N ILE A 165 -10.82 -17.26 -2.55
CA ILE A 165 -11.95 -16.43 -2.08
C ILE A 165 -12.71 -17.14 -0.98
N LEU A 166 -13.11 -18.41 -1.19
CA LEU A 166 -13.89 -19.17 -0.23
C LEU A 166 -13.17 -19.38 1.09
N ILE A 167 -11.88 -19.75 1.05
CA ILE A 167 -11.12 -19.96 2.28
C ILE A 167 -10.86 -18.66 3.02
N SER A 168 -10.66 -17.56 2.30
CA SER A 168 -10.50 -16.22 2.91
C SER A 168 -11.77 -15.79 3.66
N LEU A 169 -12.96 -16.09 3.11
CA LEU A 169 -14.24 -15.83 3.78
C LEU A 169 -14.41 -16.69 5.03
N TYR A 170 -14.06 -17.97 4.97
CA TYR A 170 -14.07 -18.84 6.13
C TYR A 170 -13.17 -18.30 7.24
N ILE A 171 -11.90 -17.98 6.90
CA ILE A 171 -10.93 -17.48 7.87
C ILE A 171 -11.38 -16.17 8.50
N LYS A 172 -12.00 -15.27 7.72
CA LYS A 172 -12.58 -14.02 8.22
C LYS A 172 -13.65 -14.26 9.31
N GLY A 173 -14.37 -15.40 9.25
CA GLY A 173 -15.36 -15.78 10.25
C GLY A 173 -14.76 -16.35 11.54
N VAL A 174 -13.60 -16.99 11.47
CA VAL A 174 -13.02 -17.74 12.60
C VAL A 174 -11.76 -17.12 13.19
N SER A 175 -11.15 -16.16 12.49
CA SER A 175 -9.87 -15.54 12.89
C SER A 175 -9.94 -14.01 12.84
N LYS A 176 -9.03 -13.37 13.58
CA LYS A 176 -8.76 -11.94 13.49
C LYS A 176 -7.50 -11.63 12.67
N ALA A 177 -6.96 -12.63 12.00
CA ALA A 177 -5.80 -12.50 11.13
C ALA A 177 -6.04 -11.47 10.03
N LYS A 178 -4.99 -10.78 9.62
CA LYS A 178 -5.00 -10.00 8.36
C LYS A 178 -4.97 -10.97 7.19
N ILE A 179 -5.97 -10.89 6.33
CA ILE A 179 -6.12 -11.83 5.22
C ILE A 179 -5.71 -11.17 3.91
N ILE A 180 -4.85 -11.85 3.16
CA ILE A 180 -4.48 -11.51 1.79
C ILE A 180 -5.02 -12.60 0.88
N THR A 181 -5.80 -12.22 -0.12
CA THR A 181 -6.42 -13.14 -1.08
C THR A 181 -5.84 -12.91 -2.48
N LYS A 182 -5.24 -13.94 -3.07
CA LYS A 182 -4.79 -13.89 -4.47
C LYS A 182 -5.97 -14.16 -5.40
N VAL A 183 -6.21 -13.25 -6.34
CA VAL A 183 -7.21 -13.41 -7.42
C VAL A 183 -6.56 -13.01 -8.73
N ASN A 184 -6.48 -13.92 -9.70
CA ASN A 184 -5.85 -13.68 -10.99
C ASN A 184 -6.84 -13.22 -12.06
N ASN A 185 -8.13 -13.53 -11.89
CA ASN A 185 -9.16 -13.26 -12.87
C ASN A 185 -9.97 -12.01 -12.49
N THR A 186 -9.84 -10.96 -13.30
CA THR A 186 -10.53 -9.68 -13.11
C THR A 186 -12.07 -9.80 -13.23
N SER A 187 -12.60 -10.90 -13.78
CA SER A 187 -14.04 -11.13 -13.82
C SER A 187 -14.67 -11.25 -12.42
N PHE A 188 -13.85 -11.50 -11.40
CA PHE A 188 -14.30 -11.57 -10.01
C PHE A 188 -14.25 -10.23 -9.27
N ASP A 189 -13.71 -9.16 -9.84
CA ASP A 189 -13.49 -7.89 -9.16
C ASP A 189 -14.77 -7.35 -8.50
N ASN A 190 -15.90 -7.35 -9.22
CA ASN A 190 -17.20 -6.92 -8.69
C ASN A 190 -17.71 -7.77 -7.52
N ILE A 191 -17.46 -9.09 -7.57
CA ILE A 191 -17.87 -10.03 -6.54
C ILE A 191 -16.99 -9.83 -5.29
N VAL A 192 -15.70 -9.72 -5.51
CA VAL A 192 -14.69 -9.52 -4.46
C VAL A 192 -14.94 -8.24 -3.67
N GLU A 193 -15.31 -7.14 -4.34
CA GLU A 193 -15.71 -5.88 -3.68
C GLU A 193 -16.91 -6.07 -2.76
N GLN A 194 -17.96 -6.80 -3.21
CA GLN A 194 -19.15 -7.06 -2.41
C GLN A 194 -18.88 -7.95 -1.18
N LEU A 195 -17.90 -8.85 -1.27
CA LEU A 195 -17.50 -9.74 -0.19
C LEU A 195 -16.69 -9.06 0.91
N ASN A 196 -16.30 -7.78 0.71
CA ASN A 196 -15.51 -7.00 1.68
C ASN A 196 -14.26 -7.76 2.17
N LEU A 197 -13.52 -8.39 1.26
CA LEU A 197 -12.21 -8.95 1.55
C LEU A 197 -11.21 -7.82 1.81
N GLU A 198 -10.40 -7.93 2.89
CA GLU A 198 -9.57 -6.83 3.37
C GLU A 198 -8.47 -6.43 2.38
N CYS A 199 -7.84 -7.41 1.76
CA CYS A 199 -6.75 -7.20 0.82
C CYS A 199 -6.79 -8.26 -0.29
N VAL A 200 -7.09 -7.84 -1.49
CA VAL A 200 -7.05 -8.69 -2.67
C VAL A 200 -5.89 -8.27 -3.55
N ILE A 201 -5.10 -9.25 -3.99
CA ILE A 201 -3.95 -9.00 -4.86
C ILE A 201 -4.13 -9.73 -6.19
N ASN A 202 -3.83 -9.05 -7.29
CA ASN A 202 -3.70 -9.64 -8.61
C ASN A 202 -2.22 -9.56 -9.05
N PRO A 203 -1.46 -10.67 -8.96
CA PRO A 203 -0.03 -10.66 -9.27
C PRO A 203 0.28 -10.28 -10.71
N LYS A 204 -0.61 -10.64 -11.66
CA LYS A 204 -0.44 -10.31 -13.08
C LYS A 204 -0.56 -8.81 -13.31
N ASN A 205 -1.56 -8.16 -12.70
CA ASN A 205 -1.73 -6.71 -12.80
C ASN A 205 -0.55 -5.98 -12.14
N ILE A 206 -0.14 -6.40 -10.94
CA ILE A 206 1.02 -5.80 -10.22
C ILE A 206 2.28 -5.89 -11.10
N SER A 207 2.54 -7.05 -11.72
CA SER A 207 3.68 -7.24 -12.61
C SER A 207 3.57 -6.38 -13.87
N GLY A 208 2.39 -6.32 -14.48
CA GLY A 208 2.11 -5.48 -15.65
C GLY A 208 2.33 -4.00 -15.37
N GLU A 209 1.84 -3.50 -14.25
CA GLU A 209 2.05 -2.12 -13.82
C GLU A 209 3.52 -1.81 -13.54
N TYR A 210 4.23 -2.73 -12.89
CA TYR A 210 5.66 -2.57 -12.64
C TYR A 210 6.45 -2.47 -13.95
N ILE A 211 6.19 -3.36 -14.92
CA ILE A 211 6.82 -3.33 -16.24
C ILE A 211 6.45 -2.03 -16.98
N ALA A 212 5.18 -1.65 -16.99
CA ALA A 212 4.73 -0.42 -17.63
C ALA A 212 5.39 0.83 -17.01
N SER A 213 5.54 0.86 -15.69
CA SER A 213 6.24 1.96 -15.01
C SER A 213 7.73 2.03 -15.41
N TYR A 214 8.38 0.88 -15.55
CA TYR A 214 9.77 0.80 -16.00
C TYR A 214 9.93 1.29 -17.45
N ILE A 215 9.04 0.86 -18.36
CA ILE A 215 9.05 1.32 -19.76
C ILE A 215 8.83 2.83 -19.85
N ARG A 216 7.88 3.38 -19.07
CA ARG A 216 7.64 4.82 -19.01
C ARG A 216 8.87 5.57 -18.52
N ALA A 217 9.53 5.09 -17.46
CA ALA A 217 10.76 5.69 -16.96
C ALA A 217 11.86 5.72 -18.04
N MET A 218 11.95 4.70 -18.89
CA MET A 218 12.86 4.70 -20.05
C MET A 218 12.42 5.69 -21.14
N GLN A 219 11.13 5.84 -21.40
CA GLN A 219 10.61 6.78 -22.40
C GLN A 219 10.73 8.23 -21.93
N ASN A 220 10.63 8.48 -20.63
CA ASN A 220 10.75 9.80 -20.03
C ASN A 220 12.15 10.42 -20.18
N SER A 221 13.17 9.60 -20.44
CA SER A 221 14.49 10.11 -20.85
C SER A 221 14.46 10.86 -22.20
N LEU A 222 13.33 10.79 -22.93
CA LEU A 222 13.12 11.39 -24.27
C LEU A 222 12.20 12.61 -24.30
N GLY A 223 11.79 13.18 -23.12
CA GLY A 223 11.06 14.45 -23.14
C GLY A 223 9.97 14.69 -22.09
N SER A 224 9.51 13.69 -21.35
CA SER A 224 8.60 13.85 -20.21
C SER A 224 9.38 14.02 -18.90
N ASN A 225 8.85 14.80 -17.96
CA ASN A 225 9.46 15.01 -16.64
C ASN A 225 8.91 14.04 -15.55
N VAL A 226 8.02 13.13 -15.92
CA VAL A 226 7.47 12.11 -15.01
C VAL A 226 8.47 10.96 -14.87
N GLU A 227 9.09 10.80 -13.71
CA GLU A 227 9.99 9.66 -13.44
C GLU A 227 9.22 8.38 -13.12
N THR A 228 8.15 8.50 -12.35
CA THR A 228 7.36 7.33 -11.94
C THR A 228 5.88 7.70 -11.76
N LEU A 229 5.00 6.78 -12.13
CA LEU A 229 3.55 6.89 -11.92
C LEU A 229 3.07 5.67 -11.14
N TYR A 230 2.38 5.92 -10.05
CA TYR A 230 1.69 4.90 -9.25
C TYR A 230 0.19 5.16 -9.30
N ARG A 231 -0.59 4.13 -9.50
CA ARG A 231 -2.05 4.19 -9.45
C ARG A 231 -2.53 3.73 -8.07
N LEU A 232 -3.40 4.51 -7.50
CA LEU A 232 -3.92 4.30 -6.16
C LEU A 232 -5.44 4.26 -6.19
N ASN A 233 -6.04 3.58 -5.21
CA ASN A 233 -7.49 3.61 -5.02
C ASN A 233 -8.24 3.18 -6.30
N GLU A 234 -7.87 2.02 -6.87
CA GLU A 234 -8.49 1.46 -8.10
C GLU A 234 -8.44 2.45 -9.28
N ASP A 235 -7.26 2.97 -9.56
CA ASP A 235 -7.00 3.95 -10.64
C ASP A 235 -7.70 5.31 -10.49
N ARG A 236 -8.36 5.57 -9.36
CA ARG A 236 -9.05 6.85 -9.11
C ARG A 236 -8.12 7.99 -8.72
N VAL A 237 -6.91 7.67 -8.28
CA VAL A 237 -5.88 8.62 -7.86
C VAL A 237 -4.54 8.20 -8.43
N GLU A 238 -3.76 9.15 -8.92
CA GLU A 238 -2.40 8.94 -9.40
C GLU A 238 -1.40 9.60 -8.44
N ALA A 239 -0.30 8.91 -8.16
CA ALA A 239 0.88 9.49 -7.55
C ALA A 239 1.97 9.57 -8.60
N LEU A 240 2.39 10.78 -8.92
CA LEU A 240 3.37 11.09 -9.96
C LEU A 240 4.65 11.63 -9.31
N GLU A 241 5.79 11.12 -9.73
CA GLU A 241 7.10 11.63 -9.32
C GLU A 241 7.71 12.41 -10.48
N PHE A 242 7.99 13.68 -10.27
CA PHE A 242 8.57 14.60 -11.25
C PHE A 242 9.98 15.03 -10.84
N ASN A 243 10.84 15.22 -11.82
CA ASN A 243 12.12 15.90 -11.61
C ASN A 243 11.94 17.42 -11.88
N ALA A 244 12.21 18.25 -10.88
CA ALA A 244 12.08 19.69 -11.00
C ALA A 244 13.25 20.28 -11.81
N LYS A 245 13.00 20.66 -13.07
CA LYS A 245 13.97 21.33 -13.94
C LYS A 245 14.10 22.81 -13.59
N ASN A 246 15.24 23.38 -13.88
CA ASN A 246 15.46 24.83 -13.66
C ASN A 246 14.50 25.74 -14.44
N SER A 247 13.94 25.23 -15.55
CA SER A 247 12.93 25.92 -16.37
C SER A 247 11.51 25.86 -15.81
N SER A 248 11.25 25.06 -14.76
CA SER A 248 9.92 24.94 -14.19
C SER A 248 9.50 26.22 -13.47
N LYS A 249 8.25 26.63 -13.70
CA LYS A 249 7.64 27.84 -13.10
C LYS A 249 7.45 27.73 -11.58
N LEU A 250 7.57 26.53 -11.00
CA LEU A 250 7.37 26.29 -9.57
C LEU A 250 8.65 26.45 -8.75
N VAL A 251 9.82 26.41 -9.40
CA VAL A 251 11.11 26.45 -8.69
C VAL A 251 11.32 27.78 -7.97
N GLY A 252 11.69 27.70 -6.69
CA GLY A 252 11.97 28.87 -5.84
C GLY A 252 10.74 29.54 -5.23
N ILE A 253 9.52 29.17 -5.65
CA ILE A 253 8.28 29.78 -5.15
C ILE A 253 7.77 28.96 -3.95
N PRO A 254 7.39 29.59 -2.82
CA PRO A 254 6.73 28.90 -1.71
C PRO A 254 5.44 28.21 -2.17
N ILE A 255 5.23 26.97 -1.74
CA ILE A 255 4.07 26.15 -2.15
C ILE A 255 2.75 26.85 -1.87
N SER A 256 2.66 27.60 -0.76
CA SER A 256 1.46 28.38 -0.41
C SER A 256 1.13 29.51 -1.39
N LYS A 257 2.05 29.89 -2.26
CA LYS A 257 1.86 30.92 -3.29
C LYS A 257 1.62 30.36 -4.69
N LEU A 258 1.71 29.04 -4.82
CA LEU A 258 1.39 28.35 -6.08
C LEU A 258 -0.11 28.23 -6.24
N ASN A 259 -0.61 28.57 -7.44
CA ASN A 259 -2.00 28.31 -7.81
C ASN A 259 -2.10 26.87 -8.35
N LEU A 260 -2.31 25.92 -7.43
CA LEU A 260 -2.38 24.50 -7.76
C LEU A 260 -3.81 24.11 -8.15
N LYS A 261 -3.91 23.21 -9.11
CA LYS A 261 -5.20 22.60 -9.48
C LYS A 261 -5.92 21.97 -8.29
N ASP A 262 -7.24 22.00 -8.31
CA ASP A 262 -8.05 21.28 -7.35
C ASP A 262 -7.79 19.77 -7.41
N ASN A 263 -8.11 19.06 -6.32
CA ASN A 263 -7.87 17.60 -6.23
C ASN A 263 -6.43 17.17 -6.55
N LEU A 264 -5.49 17.98 -6.09
CA LEU A 264 -4.05 17.75 -6.23
C LEU A 264 -3.33 18.17 -4.95
N GLN A 265 -2.27 17.45 -4.58
CA GLN A 265 -1.43 17.76 -3.44
C GLN A 265 0.03 17.38 -3.70
N ILE A 266 0.97 18.28 -3.37
CA ILE A 266 2.39 17.95 -3.29
C ILE A 266 2.64 17.27 -1.94
N ILE A 267 2.98 15.98 -1.96
CA ILE A 267 3.06 15.16 -0.74
C ILE A 267 4.47 14.97 -0.23
N CYS A 268 5.45 15.00 -1.12
CA CYS A 268 6.84 14.73 -0.77
C CYS A 268 7.79 15.42 -1.74
N ILE A 269 8.90 15.90 -1.21
CA ILE A 269 10.06 16.39 -1.97
C ILE A 269 11.27 15.58 -1.52
N ASN A 270 11.94 14.92 -2.46
CA ASN A 270 13.21 14.28 -2.22
C ASN A 270 14.32 15.20 -2.77
N ARG A 271 15.02 15.84 -1.87
CA ARG A 271 16.16 16.74 -2.17
C ARG A 271 17.46 16.05 -1.87
N LYS A 272 18.14 15.55 -2.90
CA LYS A 272 19.44 14.86 -2.78
C LYS A 272 19.42 13.73 -1.72
N GLY A 273 18.39 12.90 -1.72
CA GLY A 273 18.20 11.81 -0.75
C GLY A 273 17.56 12.20 0.59
N ARG A 274 17.35 13.51 0.84
CA ARG A 274 16.62 13.98 2.02
C ARG A 274 15.13 14.09 1.72
N ILE A 275 14.32 13.31 2.42
CA ILE A 275 12.86 13.36 2.31
C ILE A 275 12.30 14.53 3.12
N ILE A 276 11.54 15.39 2.45
CA ILE A 276 10.81 16.52 3.01
C ILE A 276 9.31 16.27 2.78
N LEU A 277 8.51 16.33 3.83
CA LEU A 277 7.04 16.41 3.73
C LEU A 277 6.69 17.90 3.74
N PRO A 278 6.41 18.50 2.57
CA PRO A 278 6.46 19.95 2.45
C PRO A 278 5.30 20.63 3.17
N VAL A 279 5.57 21.79 3.72
CA VAL A 279 4.56 22.74 4.23
C VAL A 279 4.48 23.96 3.29
N GLY A 280 3.46 24.80 3.46
CA GLY A 280 3.22 25.94 2.57
C GLY A 280 4.39 26.92 2.42
N SER A 281 5.28 27.03 3.44
CA SER A 281 6.49 27.86 3.38
C SER A 281 7.66 27.24 2.64
N ASP A 282 7.61 25.93 2.36
CA ASP A 282 8.66 25.25 1.62
C ASP A 282 8.57 25.60 0.13
N SER A 283 9.72 25.56 -0.56
CA SER A 283 9.84 25.77 -2.00
C SER A 283 10.48 24.56 -2.66
N ILE A 284 10.04 24.26 -3.88
CA ILE A 284 10.68 23.30 -4.76
C ILE A 284 11.97 23.94 -5.31
N MET A 285 13.06 23.18 -5.35
CA MET A 285 14.34 23.61 -5.91
C MET A 285 14.67 22.78 -7.16
N THR A 286 15.58 23.27 -7.98
CA THR A 286 16.11 22.53 -9.12
C THR A 286 16.67 21.19 -8.67
N ASP A 287 16.42 20.12 -9.45
CA ASP A 287 16.82 18.73 -9.22
C ASP A 287 16.10 18.05 -8.03
N ASP A 288 15.09 18.69 -7.44
CA ASP A 288 14.21 18.01 -6.49
C ASP A 288 13.36 16.96 -7.22
N LEU A 289 13.21 15.77 -6.62
CA LEU A 289 12.17 14.81 -7.01
C LEU A 289 10.91 15.12 -6.22
N VAL A 290 9.86 15.53 -6.94
CA VAL A 290 8.60 16.00 -6.35
C VAL A 290 7.52 14.97 -6.56
N ILE A 291 6.91 14.48 -5.48
CA ILE A 291 5.80 13.54 -5.56
C ILE A 291 4.49 14.31 -5.38
N VAL A 292 3.63 14.16 -6.37
CA VAL A 292 2.31 14.80 -6.44
C VAL A 292 1.23 13.72 -6.44
N ILE A 293 0.20 13.88 -5.63
CA ILE A 293 -1.02 13.07 -5.70
C ILE A 293 -2.14 13.87 -6.35
N THR A 294 -2.85 13.24 -7.29
CA THR A 294 -3.87 13.91 -8.08
C THR A 294 -4.97 12.96 -8.56
N LYS A 295 -6.16 13.50 -8.78
CA LYS A 295 -7.23 12.85 -9.55
C LYS A 295 -7.15 13.15 -11.05
N HIS A 296 -6.36 14.15 -11.44
CA HIS A 296 -6.16 14.48 -12.85
C HIS A 296 -5.33 13.41 -13.54
N LYS A 297 -5.69 13.10 -14.77
CA LYS A 297 -5.00 12.11 -15.60
C LYS A 297 -4.15 12.82 -16.65
N GLY A 298 -3.03 12.18 -17.02
CA GLY A 298 -2.23 12.63 -18.17
C GLY A 298 -1.33 13.82 -17.90
N LEU A 299 -1.01 14.13 -16.63
CA LEU A 299 0.03 15.12 -16.33
C LEU A 299 1.38 14.59 -16.81
N SER A 300 2.10 15.38 -17.61
CA SER A 300 3.36 15.01 -18.25
C SER A 300 4.55 15.83 -17.75
N ASP A 301 4.30 16.99 -17.18
CA ASP A 301 5.28 17.91 -16.64
C ASP A 301 4.91 18.39 -15.23
N LEU A 302 5.91 18.81 -14.45
CA LEU A 302 5.68 19.40 -13.13
C LEU A 302 4.84 20.69 -13.22
N ASP A 303 5.01 21.47 -14.28
CA ASP A 303 4.24 22.69 -14.48
C ASP A 303 2.75 22.43 -14.77
N ASP A 304 2.37 21.22 -15.18
CA ASP A 304 0.98 20.83 -15.41
C ASP A 304 0.14 20.80 -14.12
N ILE A 305 0.77 20.88 -12.94
CA ILE A 305 0.05 20.94 -11.66
C ILE A 305 -0.51 22.33 -11.34
N LEU A 306 -0.08 23.35 -12.08
CA LEU A 306 -0.62 24.70 -11.96
C LEU A 306 -1.97 24.83 -12.69
N ASP A 307 -2.82 25.69 -12.15
CA ASP A 307 -4.13 26.03 -12.73
C ASP A 307 -4.00 27.01 -13.89
#